data_dbf3a8907a3b650afbb40ad6483429a2
#
_entry.id   dbf3a8907a3b650afbb40ad6483429a2
#
_cell.length_a   1.000
_cell.length_b   1.000
_cell.length_c   1.000
_cell.angle_alpha   90.00
_cell.angle_beta   90.00
_cell.angle_gamma   90.00
#
_symmetry.space_group_name_H-M   'P 1'
#
loop_
_entity.id
_entity.type
_entity.pdbx_description
1 polymer ?
#
loop_
_entity_poly.entity_id
_entity_poly.type
_entity_poly.pdbx_seq_one_letter_code
_entity_poly.pdbx_strand_id
1 'polypeptide(L)'
;MPKTTKNPADYILPLYMNGLAGRMLRIAPPKNNQREVLFIYGHHASLERYFGVADLMSRYGGLSVPDLPGFGGMDPFYKIGEKPTLDNFADYLASFIKLRYKNKRFVVAGYSLGVVIITRMLQKYPELTKKVDMVISIGGFSHRSDFSFSRQRYWIYRLGLAFFSYRLPAALYKHIVLRPMYIRYIYRHMFNAQQKFKGKSGGELKRTIEMEVDLWRSNDPRTYMATGHMMITLDLPSLGHVGLPIYHAGVVGDHYFHNIKVEQHLRQIYADFHYGKIKSLTHAPSIVATAEDAAMFLPKEFIRVMKKLG
;
A
#
# COMPACT_ATOMS: atom_id res chain seq x y z
N MET A 1 -15.57 25.29 -14.98
CA MET A 1 -15.73 24.02 -15.72
C MET A 1 -16.10 22.94 -14.72
N PRO A 2 -17.16 22.15 -14.95
CA PRO A 2 -17.47 21.06 -14.06
C PRO A 2 -16.28 20.10 -14.01
N LYS A 3 -15.80 19.77 -12.81
CA LYS A 3 -14.77 18.75 -12.59
C LYS A 3 -15.38 17.41 -13.01
N THR A 4 -15.06 16.92 -14.19
CA THR A 4 -15.35 15.53 -14.56
C THR A 4 -14.57 14.65 -13.62
N THR A 5 -15.24 14.12 -12.61
CA THR A 5 -14.67 13.12 -11.72
C THR A 5 -14.45 11.86 -12.54
N LYS A 6 -13.18 11.53 -12.78
CA LYS A 6 -12.80 10.26 -13.43
C LYS A 6 -13.39 9.10 -12.62
N ASN A 7 -14.01 8.14 -13.29
CA ASN A 7 -14.50 6.93 -12.62
C ASN A 7 -13.38 5.89 -12.55
N PRO A 8 -12.99 5.38 -11.37
CA PRO A 8 -11.99 4.32 -11.28
C PRO A 8 -12.24 3.11 -12.16
N ALA A 9 -13.52 2.73 -12.35
CA ALA A 9 -13.91 1.57 -13.15
C ALA A 9 -13.43 1.66 -14.62
N ASP A 10 -13.30 2.87 -15.18
CA ASP A 10 -12.85 3.08 -16.56
C ASP A 10 -11.38 2.73 -16.79
N TYR A 11 -10.61 2.56 -15.70
CA TYR A 11 -9.17 2.32 -15.71
C TYR A 11 -8.79 0.95 -15.13
N ILE A 12 -9.77 0.19 -14.65
CA ILE A 12 -9.53 -1.14 -14.07
C ILE A 12 -9.60 -2.20 -15.15
N LEU A 13 -8.54 -2.98 -15.26
CA LEU A 13 -8.38 -4.09 -16.21
C LEU A 13 -8.27 -5.40 -15.45
N PRO A 14 -8.72 -6.54 -16.02
CA PRO A 14 -8.45 -7.85 -15.46
C PRO A 14 -6.93 -8.12 -15.50
N LEU A 15 -6.44 -8.81 -14.46
CA LEU A 15 -5.07 -9.28 -14.34
C LEU A 15 -5.09 -10.76 -14.02
N TYR A 16 -4.40 -11.55 -14.85
CA TYR A 16 -4.16 -12.96 -14.57
C TYR A 16 -2.66 -13.24 -14.60
N MET A 17 -2.11 -13.69 -13.49
CA MET A 17 -0.67 -13.89 -13.36
C MET A 17 -0.35 -14.99 -12.34
N ASN A 18 0.53 -15.90 -12.68
CA ASN A 18 1.00 -16.99 -11.80
C ASN A 18 -0.14 -17.83 -11.20
N GLY A 19 -1.21 -18.09 -11.97
CA GLY A 19 -2.38 -18.85 -11.50
C GLY A 19 -3.36 -18.06 -10.61
N LEU A 20 -3.13 -16.78 -10.42
CA LEU A 20 -3.99 -15.89 -9.65
C LEU A 20 -4.75 -14.93 -10.58
N ALA A 21 -6.06 -14.82 -10.38
CA ALA A 21 -6.92 -13.87 -11.05
C ALA A 21 -7.18 -12.66 -10.14
N GLY A 22 -7.18 -11.48 -10.72
CA GLY A 22 -7.41 -10.23 -10.01
C GLY A 22 -7.57 -9.07 -10.98
N ARG A 23 -7.16 -7.88 -10.55
CA ARG A 23 -7.34 -6.63 -11.28
C ARG A 23 -6.07 -5.79 -11.22
N MET A 24 -5.96 -4.88 -12.17
CA MET A 24 -4.98 -3.80 -12.13
C MET A 24 -5.63 -2.50 -12.63
N LEU A 25 -5.20 -1.39 -12.07
CA LEU A 25 -5.52 -0.08 -12.60
C LEU A 25 -4.43 0.33 -13.59
N ARG A 26 -4.84 0.82 -14.76
CA ARG A 26 -3.94 1.31 -15.79
C ARG A 26 -4.40 2.65 -16.32
N ILE A 27 -3.55 3.68 -16.19
CA ILE A 27 -3.71 4.98 -16.83
C ILE A 27 -2.58 5.12 -17.86
N ALA A 28 -2.94 5.43 -19.10
CA ALA A 28 -1.98 5.64 -20.18
C ALA A 28 -1.09 6.86 -19.90
N PRO A 29 0.18 6.86 -20.35
CA PRO A 29 1.04 8.02 -20.20
C PRO A 29 0.53 9.21 -21.01
N PRO A 30 0.75 10.45 -20.55
CA PRO A 30 0.50 11.65 -21.34
C PRO A 30 1.31 11.61 -22.65
N LYS A 31 0.78 12.20 -23.73
CA LYS A 31 1.45 12.19 -25.05
C LYS A 31 2.91 12.68 -25.01
N ASN A 32 3.18 13.65 -24.17
CA ASN A 32 4.48 14.33 -24.07
C ASN A 32 5.41 13.70 -23.00
N ASN A 33 4.98 12.65 -22.32
CA ASN A 33 5.78 12.00 -21.28
C ASN A 33 5.49 10.50 -21.24
N GLN A 34 6.37 9.72 -21.85
CA GLN A 34 6.26 8.26 -21.96
C GLN A 34 6.80 7.50 -20.73
N ARG A 35 7.15 8.20 -19.67
CA ARG A 35 7.58 7.58 -18.41
C ARG A 35 6.48 6.71 -17.83
N GLU A 36 6.90 5.70 -17.11
CA GLU A 36 6.01 4.80 -16.41
C GLU A 36 6.19 4.91 -14.90
N VAL A 37 5.10 4.77 -14.16
CA VAL A 37 5.07 4.72 -12.70
C VAL A 37 4.37 3.43 -12.29
N LEU A 38 4.99 2.67 -11.40
CA LEU A 38 4.40 1.53 -10.72
C LEU A 38 4.06 1.93 -9.29
N PHE A 39 2.79 1.88 -8.92
CA PHE A 39 2.35 2.19 -7.55
C PHE A 39 1.84 0.93 -6.85
N ILE A 40 2.32 0.70 -5.63
CA ILE A 40 1.91 -0.40 -4.75
C ILE A 40 1.28 0.18 -3.49
N TYR A 41 0.01 -0.13 -3.28
CA TYR A 41 -0.73 0.35 -2.13
C TYR A 41 -0.38 -0.38 -0.82
N GLY A 42 -0.92 0.11 0.29
CA GLY A 42 -0.66 -0.41 1.62
C GLY A 42 -1.55 -1.57 2.04
N HIS A 43 -1.41 -1.99 3.29
CA HIS A 43 -2.24 -3.00 3.91
C HIS A 43 -3.71 -2.57 3.99
N HIS A 44 -4.63 -3.51 3.83
CA HIS A 44 -6.08 -3.27 3.86
C HIS A 44 -6.52 -2.20 2.84
N ALA A 45 -6.26 -2.45 1.58
CA ALA A 45 -6.51 -1.52 0.49
C ALA A 45 -7.14 -2.17 -0.74
N SER A 46 -7.53 -1.33 -1.69
CA SER A 46 -7.99 -1.68 -3.03
C SER A 46 -7.62 -0.57 -4.02
N LEU A 47 -7.77 -0.83 -5.31
CA LEU A 47 -7.51 0.15 -6.37
C LEU A 47 -8.37 1.41 -6.19
N GLU A 48 -9.63 1.24 -5.83
CA GLU A 48 -10.59 2.34 -5.66
C GLU A 48 -10.23 3.26 -4.50
N ARG A 49 -9.71 2.67 -3.41
CA ARG A 49 -9.32 3.43 -2.21
C ARG A 49 -8.23 4.46 -2.50
N TYR A 50 -7.28 4.12 -3.37
CA TYR A 50 -6.13 4.96 -3.70
C TYR A 50 -6.23 5.60 -5.09
N PHE A 51 -7.42 5.66 -5.68
CA PHE A 51 -7.59 6.20 -7.03
C PHE A 51 -7.08 7.64 -7.18
N GLY A 52 -7.31 8.50 -6.19
CA GLY A 52 -6.79 9.87 -6.22
C GLY A 52 -5.26 9.95 -6.25
N VAL A 53 -4.56 9.02 -5.54
CA VAL A 53 -3.08 8.92 -5.62
C VAL A 53 -2.68 8.49 -7.02
N ALA A 54 -3.39 7.52 -7.60
CA ALA A 54 -3.16 7.05 -8.96
C ALA A 54 -3.39 8.17 -9.98
N ASP A 55 -4.50 8.91 -9.87
CA ASP A 55 -4.80 10.04 -10.76
C ASP A 55 -3.75 11.16 -10.64
N LEU A 56 -3.28 11.47 -9.42
CA LEU A 56 -2.22 12.45 -9.24
C LEU A 56 -0.91 11.99 -9.88
N MET A 57 -0.48 10.76 -9.63
CA MET A 57 0.77 10.22 -10.19
C MET A 57 0.73 10.10 -11.70
N SER A 58 -0.44 9.81 -12.30
CA SER A 58 -0.62 9.70 -13.75
C SER A 58 -0.33 11.01 -14.52
N ARG A 59 -0.28 12.15 -13.83
CA ARG A 59 0.13 13.44 -14.42
C ARG A 59 1.63 13.47 -14.74
N TYR A 60 2.41 12.57 -14.18
CA TYR A 60 3.87 12.49 -14.32
C TYR A 60 4.34 11.28 -15.15
N GLY A 61 3.41 10.48 -15.66
CA GLY A 61 3.73 9.33 -16.49
C GLY A 61 2.56 8.36 -16.58
N GLY A 62 2.70 7.32 -17.39
CA GLY A 62 1.76 6.20 -17.39
C GLY A 62 1.77 5.49 -16.03
N LEU A 63 0.61 5.11 -15.52
CA LEU A 63 0.52 4.47 -14.21
C LEU A 63 0.00 3.04 -14.31
N SER A 64 0.62 2.15 -13.55
CA SER A 64 0.10 0.81 -13.28
C SER A 64 0.02 0.57 -11.78
N VAL A 65 -1.11 0.01 -11.32
CA VAL A 65 -1.33 -0.39 -9.92
C VAL A 65 -1.94 -1.78 -9.94
N PRO A 66 -1.19 -2.86 -9.69
CA PRO A 66 -1.79 -4.19 -9.54
C PRO A 66 -2.47 -4.31 -8.16
N ASP A 67 -3.60 -5.03 -8.07
CA ASP A 67 -4.07 -5.53 -6.79
C ASP A 67 -3.02 -6.53 -6.23
N LEU A 68 -2.86 -6.54 -4.92
CA LEU A 68 -1.97 -7.50 -4.26
C LEU A 68 -2.73 -8.80 -3.97
N PRO A 69 -2.09 -9.99 -4.09
CA PRO A 69 -2.73 -11.26 -3.78
C PRO A 69 -3.40 -11.26 -2.40
N GLY A 70 -4.71 -11.55 -2.39
CA GLY A 70 -5.57 -11.50 -1.20
C GLY A 70 -6.13 -10.13 -0.82
N PHE A 71 -5.86 -9.08 -1.61
CA PHE A 71 -6.40 -7.74 -1.41
C PHE A 71 -7.15 -7.27 -2.66
N GLY A 72 -8.09 -6.33 -2.48
CA GLY A 72 -8.83 -5.68 -3.56
C GLY A 72 -9.64 -6.64 -4.44
N GLY A 73 -9.93 -7.85 -4.00
CA GLY A 73 -10.63 -8.89 -4.76
C GLY A 73 -9.70 -9.78 -5.60
N MET A 74 -8.38 -9.61 -5.52
CA MET A 74 -7.44 -10.54 -6.12
C MET A 74 -7.37 -11.86 -5.34
N ASP A 75 -7.25 -12.97 -6.06
CA ASP A 75 -7.07 -14.30 -5.47
C ASP A 75 -5.93 -14.30 -4.45
N PRO A 76 -6.11 -14.92 -3.26
CA PRO A 76 -5.04 -15.05 -2.29
C PRO A 76 -4.03 -16.12 -2.72
N PHE A 77 -2.78 -16.01 -2.26
CA PHE A 77 -1.75 -17.03 -2.49
C PHE A 77 -2.18 -18.44 -2.08
N TYR A 78 -3.08 -18.56 -1.11
CA TYR A 78 -3.62 -19.85 -0.68
C TYR A 78 -4.36 -20.62 -1.77
N LYS A 79 -4.85 -19.93 -2.83
CA LYS A 79 -5.49 -20.56 -3.98
C LYS A 79 -4.52 -21.44 -4.79
N ILE A 80 -3.24 -21.07 -4.79
CA ILE A 80 -2.16 -21.80 -5.47
C ILE A 80 -1.29 -22.60 -4.49
N GLY A 81 -1.76 -22.82 -3.25
CA GLY A 81 -1.03 -23.59 -2.24
C GLY A 81 0.08 -22.81 -1.51
N GLU A 82 0.26 -21.53 -1.82
CA GLU A 82 1.31 -20.69 -1.25
C GLU A 82 0.82 -19.89 -0.03
N LYS A 83 1.77 -19.36 0.77
CA LYS A 83 1.49 -18.47 1.90
C LYS A 83 1.77 -17.02 1.52
N PRO A 84 1.08 -16.03 2.12
CA PRO A 84 1.36 -14.61 1.89
C PRO A 84 2.62 -14.16 2.66
N THR A 85 3.76 -14.74 2.31
CA THR A 85 5.07 -14.34 2.83
C THR A 85 5.58 -13.09 2.12
N LEU A 86 6.51 -12.36 2.74
CA LEU A 86 7.12 -11.19 2.12
C LEU A 86 7.83 -11.55 0.81
N ASP A 87 8.49 -12.72 0.77
CA ASP A 87 9.16 -13.21 -0.43
C ASP A 87 8.19 -13.52 -1.56
N ASN A 88 7.04 -14.14 -1.27
CA ASN A 88 6.02 -14.42 -2.29
C ASN A 88 5.39 -13.13 -2.84
N PHE A 89 5.20 -12.09 -2.02
CA PHE A 89 4.81 -10.76 -2.52
C PHE A 89 5.91 -10.12 -3.38
N ALA A 90 7.18 -10.28 -3.00
CA ALA A 90 8.32 -9.80 -3.80
C ALA A 90 8.40 -10.53 -5.15
N ASP A 91 8.20 -11.84 -5.17
CA ASP A 91 8.18 -12.68 -6.38
C ASP A 91 7.02 -12.29 -7.32
N TYR A 92 5.85 -12.08 -6.74
CA TYR A 92 4.67 -11.58 -7.46
C TYR A 92 4.98 -10.24 -8.14
N LEU A 93 5.54 -9.28 -7.39
CA LEU A 93 5.86 -7.96 -7.92
C LEU A 93 6.97 -8.02 -8.99
N ALA A 94 8.00 -8.83 -8.78
CA ALA A 94 9.05 -9.07 -9.79
C ALA A 94 8.49 -9.66 -11.07
N SER A 95 7.56 -10.61 -10.98
CA SER A 95 6.87 -11.20 -12.13
C SER A 95 6.03 -10.15 -12.88
N PHE A 96 5.30 -9.31 -12.15
CA PHE A 96 4.54 -8.20 -12.73
C PHE A 96 5.45 -7.23 -13.49
N ILE A 97 6.59 -6.86 -12.91
CA ILE A 97 7.57 -5.97 -13.55
C ILE A 97 8.15 -6.61 -14.81
N LYS A 98 8.54 -7.86 -14.75
CA LYS A 98 9.08 -8.60 -15.93
C LYS A 98 8.05 -8.67 -17.07
N LEU A 99 6.79 -8.84 -16.74
CA LEU A 99 5.70 -8.90 -17.72
C LEU A 99 5.40 -7.51 -18.32
N ARG A 100 5.28 -6.47 -17.45
CA ARG A 100 4.74 -5.15 -17.82
C ARG A 100 5.78 -4.18 -18.34
N TYR A 101 7.02 -4.24 -17.81
CA TYR A 101 8.09 -3.27 -18.06
C TYR A 101 9.31 -3.91 -18.75
N LYS A 102 9.08 -4.74 -19.80
CA LYS A 102 10.13 -5.51 -20.48
C LYS A 102 11.40 -4.69 -20.78
N ASN A 103 11.24 -3.58 -21.51
CA ASN A 103 12.34 -2.72 -21.99
C ASN A 103 12.16 -1.26 -21.57
N LYS A 104 11.35 -0.99 -20.52
CA LYS A 104 11.06 0.36 -20.05
C LYS A 104 11.66 0.57 -18.66
N ARG A 105 12.21 1.77 -18.46
CA ARG A 105 12.51 2.26 -17.11
C ARG A 105 11.24 2.84 -16.49
N PHE A 106 11.16 2.83 -15.17
CA PHE A 106 10.00 3.33 -14.45
C PHE A 106 10.37 3.80 -13.05
N VAL A 107 9.53 4.66 -12.49
CA VAL A 107 9.55 5.03 -11.07
C VAL A 107 8.68 4.03 -10.32
N VAL A 108 9.18 3.53 -9.18
CA VAL A 108 8.36 2.71 -8.29
C VAL A 108 7.96 3.50 -7.06
N ALA A 109 6.66 3.52 -6.75
CA ALA A 109 6.11 4.20 -5.60
C ALA A 109 5.35 3.21 -4.71
N GLY A 110 5.53 3.31 -3.41
CA GLY A 110 4.85 2.47 -2.44
C GLY A 110 4.21 3.27 -1.31
N TYR A 111 3.10 2.76 -0.82
CA TYR A 111 2.44 3.25 0.38
C TYR A 111 2.51 2.19 1.47
N SER A 112 3.05 2.54 2.66
CA SER A 112 3.08 1.65 3.83
C SER A 112 3.60 0.24 3.49
N LEU A 113 2.79 -0.83 3.57
CA LEU A 113 3.15 -2.20 3.17
C LEU A 113 3.71 -2.27 1.73
N GLY A 114 3.22 -1.43 0.82
CA GLY A 114 3.75 -1.38 -0.55
C GLY A 114 5.24 -1.06 -0.60
N VAL A 115 5.75 -0.20 0.29
CA VAL A 115 7.19 0.10 0.41
C VAL A 115 7.97 -1.13 0.87
N VAL A 116 7.43 -1.87 1.83
CA VAL A 116 8.04 -3.11 2.36
C VAL A 116 8.22 -4.15 1.24
N ILE A 117 7.15 -4.35 0.43
CA ILE A 117 7.18 -5.30 -0.69
C ILE A 117 8.17 -4.84 -1.77
N ILE A 118 8.17 -3.55 -2.14
CA ILE A 118 9.11 -2.98 -3.12
C ILE A 118 10.55 -3.16 -2.64
N THR A 119 10.83 -2.80 -1.39
CA THR A 119 12.17 -2.91 -0.81
C THR A 119 12.65 -4.36 -0.85
N ARG A 120 11.84 -5.30 -0.41
CA ARG A 120 12.19 -6.71 -0.45
C ARG A 120 12.38 -7.24 -1.87
N MET A 121 11.56 -6.83 -2.80
CA MET A 121 11.70 -7.19 -4.21
C MET A 121 13.04 -6.68 -4.78
N LEU A 122 13.44 -5.45 -4.49
CA LEU A 122 14.72 -4.90 -4.94
C LEU A 122 15.94 -5.57 -4.27
N GLN A 123 15.82 -5.98 -3.00
CA GLN A 123 16.84 -6.78 -2.31
C GLN A 123 16.98 -8.18 -2.91
N LYS A 124 15.85 -8.84 -3.21
CA LYS A 124 15.82 -10.22 -3.73
C LYS A 124 16.19 -10.30 -5.21
N TYR A 125 15.89 -9.26 -5.99
CA TYR A 125 16.10 -9.18 -7.43
C TYR A 125 16.91 -7.92 -7.79
N PRO A 126 18.21 -7.86 -7.44
CA PRO A 126 19.04 -6.67 -7.64
C PRO A 126 19.17 -6.29 -9.13
N GLU A 127 19.00 -7.22 -10.06
CA GLU A 127 18.99 -6.93 -11.49
C GLU A 127 17.84 -6.00 -11.91
N LEU A 128 16.73 -5.97 -11.16
CA LEU A 128 15.60 -5.08 -11.44
C LEU A 128 15.90 -3.62 -11.11
N THR A 129 16.92 -3.34 -10.28
CA THR A 129 17.35 -1.96 -9.99
C THR A 129 17.77 -1.21 -11.25
N LYS A 130 18.29 -1.91 -12.27
CA LYS A 130 18.67 -1.32 -13.56
C LYS A 130 17.48 -0.72 -14.32
N LYS A 131 16.25 -1.15 -14.01
CA LYS A 131 15.01 -0.67 -14.64
C LYS A 131 14.29 0.39 -13.80
N VAL A 132 14.67 0.57 -12.55
CA VAL A 132 14.03 1.51 -11.62
C VAL A 132 14.85 2.79 -11.56
N ASP A 133 14.22 3.94 -11.76
CA ASP A 133 14.88 5.23 -11.66
C ASP A 133 15.06 5.68 -10.21
N MET A 134 14.01 5.48 -9.40
CA MET A 134 14.00 5.79 -7.97
C MET A 134 12.83 5.09 -7.26
N VAL A 135 12.90 5.07 -5.94
CA VAL A 135 11.84 4.60 -5.06
C VAL A 135 11.16 5.79 -4.38
N ILE A 136 9.83 5.89 -4.48
CA ILE A 136 9.01 6.84 -3.70
C ILE A 136 8.34 6.07 -2.57
N SER A 137 8.63 6.46 -1.34
CA SER A 137 8.11 5.82 -0.13
C SER A 137 7.16 6.77 0.59
N ILE A 138 5.89 6.42 0.71
CA ILE A 138 4.86 7.21 1.40
C ILE A 138 4.47 6.46 2.67
N GLY A 139 4.80 7.01 3.84
CA GLY A 139 4.54 6.35 5.13
C GLY A 139 5.11 4.94 5.22
N GLY A 140 6.23 4.68 4.53
CA GLY A 140 6.90 3.37 4.55
C GLY A 140 7.57 3.10 5.88
N PHE A 141 7.88 1.84 6.11
CA PHE A 141 8.63 1.33 7.26
C PHE A 141 9.44 0.10 6.83
N SER A 142 10.36 -0.37 7.66
CA SER A 142 11.26 -1.45 7.25
C SER A 142 11.63 -2.42 8.38
N HIS A 143 11.26 -2.12 9.63
CA HIS A 143 11.62 -2.95 10.76
C HIS A 143 10.51 -2.97 11.82
N ARG A 144 10.40 -4.07 12.56
CA ARG A 144 9.41 -4.25 13.65
C ARG A 144 9.47 -3.18 14.74
N SER A 145 10.65 -2.61 15.03
CA SER A 145 10.79 -1.55 16.05
C SER A 145 10.38 -0.16 15.54
N ASP A 146 10.01 -0.03 14.26
CA ASP A 146 9.42 1.19 13.72
C ASP A 146 8.04 1.45 14.31
N PHE A 147 7.33 0.39 14.72
CA PHE A 147 5.99 0.51 15.31
C PHE A 147 6.02 1.16 16.70
N SER A 148 5.08 2.07 16.94
CA SER A 148 4.88 2.78 18.22
C SER A 148 4.07 1.96 19.24
N PHE A 149 4.17 0.62 19.20
CA PHE A 149 3.42 -0.24 20.11
C PHE A 149 4.12 -0.38 21.47
N SER A 150 3.34 -0.33 22.55
CA SER A 150 3.84 -0.79 23.85
C SER A 150 4.16 -2.30 23.79
N ARG A 151 5.06 -2.77 24.69
CA ARG A 151 5.44 -4.19 24.76
C ARG A 151 4.23 -5.14 24.87
N GLN A 152 3.22 -4.76 25.66
CA GLN A 152 2.00 -5.54 25.83
C GLN A 152 1.18 -5.60 24.51
N ARG A 153 0.95 -4.45 23.85
CA ARG A 153 0.25 -4.39 22.56
C ARG A 153 0.96 -5.20 21.48
N TYR A 154 2.29 -5.15 21.45
CA TYR A 154 3.08 -5.93 20.50
C TYR A 154 2.80 -7.43 20.64
N TRP A 155 2.83 -7.98 21.86
CA TRP A 155 2.58 -9.40 22.09
C TRP A 155 1.13 -9.80 21.81
N ILE A 156 0.15 -8.95 22.19
CA ILE A 156 -1.27 -9.19 21.89
C ILE A 156 -1.49 -9.26 20.37
N TYR A 157 -0.95 -8.28 19.61
CA TYR A 157 -1.07 -8.29 18.16
C TYR A 157 -0.32 -9.47 17.54
N ARG A 158 0.89 -9.77 17.99
CA ARG A 158 1.68 -10.87 17.46
C ARG A 158 0.95 -12.21 17.61
N LEU A 159 0.44 -12.52 18.79
CA LEU A 159 -0.29 -13.75 19.06
C LEU A 159 -1.64 -13.78 18.33
N GLY A 160 -2.40 -12.69 18.39
CA GLY A 160 -3.71 -12.59 17.73
C GLY A 160 -3.61 -12.72 16.21
N LEU A 161 -2.68 -11.98 15.58
CA LEU A 161 -2.48 -12.04 14.13
C LEU A 161 -1.98 -13.42 13.69
N ALA A 162 -1.07 -14.04 14.46
CA ALA A 162 -0.61 -15.41 14.21
C ALA A 162 -1.77 -16.40 14.29
N PHE A 163 -2.60 -16.34 15.34
CA PHE A 163 -3.75 -17.22 15.53
C PHE A 163 -4.76 -17.08 14.39
N PHE A 164 -5.17 -15.85 14.06
CA PHE A 164 -6.14 -15.61 13.00
C PHE A 164 -5.58 -15.77 11.57
N SER A 165 -4.28 -16.04 11.39
CA SER A 165 -3.72 -16.43 10.10
C SER A 165 -3.97 -17.90 9.73
N TYR A 166 -4.44 -18.75 10.67
CA TYR A 166 -4.85 -20.11 10.37
C TYR A 166 -6.24 -20.16 9.74
N ARG A 167 -6.50 -21.21 8.93
CA ARG A 167 -7.71 -21.34 8.11
C ARG A 167 -9.01 -21.28 8.92
N LEU A 168 -9.12 -22.06 10.00
CA LEU A 168 -10.35 -22.11 10.81
C LEU A 168 -10.59 -20.80 11.59
N PRO A 169 -9.63 -20.23 12.35
CA PRO A 169 -9.83 -18.95 13.01
C PRO A 169 -10.16 -17.82 12.04
N ALA A 170 -9.49 -17.74 10.87
CA ALA A 170 -9.80 -16.74 9.86
C ALA A 170 -11.21 -16.89 9.29
N ALA A 171 -11.68 -18.13 9.06
CA ALA A 171 -13.03 -18.39 8.60
C ALA A 171 -14.08 -17.98 9.64
N LEU A 172 -13.87 -18.32 10.92
CA LEU A 172 -14.74 -17.89 12.02
C LEU A 172 -14.76 -16.35 12.12
N TYR A 173 -13.61 -15.71 12.08
CA TYR A 173 -13.51 -14.26 12.08
C TYR A 173 -14.30 -13.63 10.93
N LYS A 174 -14.16 -14.17 9.71
CA LYS A 174 -14.90 -13.71 8.53
C LYS A 174 -16.43 -13.82 8.73
N HIS A 175 -16.90 -14.97 9.19
CA HIS A 175 -18.33 -15.24 9.28
C HIS A 175 -19.01 -14.63 10.51
N ILE A 176 -18.28 -14.37 11.59
CA ILE A 176 -18.83 -13.81 12.83
C ILE A 176 -18.57 -12.29 12.88
N VAL A 177 -17.30 -11.86 12.77
CA VAL A 177 -16.91 -10.46 13.04
C VAL A 177 -17.05 -9.59 11.81
N LEU A 178 -16.70 -10.07 10.61
CA LEU A 178 -16.69 -9.28 9.37
C LEU A 178 -18.04 -9.26 8.65
N ARG A 179 -19.15 -9.44 9.36
CA ARG A 179 -20.48 -9.19 8.80
C ARG A 179 -20.71 -7.69 8.62
N PRO A 180 -21.32 -7.24 7.51
CA PRO A 180 -21.54 -5.83 7.22
C PRO A 180 -22.19 -5.06 8.38
N MET A 181 -23.11 -5.71 9.11
CA MET A 181 -23.78 -5.13 10.26
C MET A 181 -22.79 -4.79 11.39
N TYR A 182 -21.88 -5.72 11.74
CA TYR A 182 -20.88 -5.49 12.78
C TYR A 182 -19.83 -4.47 12.36
N ILE A 183 -19.39 -4.51 11.10
CA ILE A 183 -18.45 -3.50 10.56
C ILE A 183 -19.08 -2.12 10.68
N ARG A 184 -20.32 -1.92 10.22
CA ARG A 184 -21.04 -0.64 10.35
C ARG A 184 -21.18 -0.21 11.82
N TYR A 185 -21.47 -1.14 12.72
CA TYR A 185 -21.58 -0.86 14.15
C TYR A 185 -20.23 -0.41 14.73
N ILE A 186 -19.14 -1.14 14.46
CA ILE A 186 -17.79 -0.84 14.92
C ILE A 186 -17.36 0.57 14.46
N TYR A 187 -17.53 0.87 13.16
CA TYR A 187 -17.11 2.17 12.63
C TYR A 187 -17.98 3.35 13.08
N ARG A 188 -19.22 3.09 13.52
CA ARG A 188 -20.07 4.14 14.09
C ARG A 188 -19.80 4.42 15.56
N HIS A 189 -19.39 3.44 16.36
CA HIS A 189 -19.40 3.51 17.82
C HIS A 189 -18.01 3.41 18.47
N MET A 190 -17.02 2.78 17.82
CA MET A 190 -15.70 2.63 18.41
C MET A 190 -14.83 3.88 18.18
N PHE A 191 -14.30 4.44 19.27
CA PHE A 191 -13.53 5.68 19.28
C PHE A 191 -12.34 5.70 18.29
N ASN A 192 -11.57 4.61 18.24
CA ASN A 192 -10.42 4.50 17.32
C ASN A 192 -10.84 4.49 15.84
N ALA A 193 -12.01 3.91 15.54
CA ALA A 193 -12.57 3.91 14.18
C ALA A 193 -13.13 5.30 13.83
N GLN A 194 -13.73 6.00 14.78
CA GLN A 194 -14.26 7.34 14.57
C GLN A 194 -13.17 8.37 14.28
N GLN A 195 -11.95 8.21 14.80
CA GLN A 195 -10.83 9.09 14.45
C GLN A 195 -10.55 9.15 12.96
N LYS A 196 -10.74 8.03 12.22
CA LYS A 196 -10.62 7.98 10.76
C LYS A 196 -11.64 8.88 10.05
N PHE A 197 -12.75 9.20 10.72
CA PHE A 197 -13.90 9.89 10.13
C PHE A 197 -14.13 11.26 10.75
N LYS A 198 -13.17 11.75 11.53
CA LYS A 198 -13.25 13.06 12.18
C LYS A 198 -13.53 14.16 11.14
N GLY A 199 -14.59 14.92 11.35
CA GLY A 199 -15.04 15.97 10.44
C GLY A 199 -16.01 15.52 9.34
N LYS A 200 -16.31 14.23 9.22
CA LYS A 200 -17.29 13.71 8.26
C LYS A 200 -18.66 13.55 8.92
N SER A 201 -19.72 13.92 8.21
CA SER A 201 -21.10 13.82 8.69
C SER A 201 -22.06 13.39 7.58
N GLY A 202 -23.26 12.97 7.97
CA GLY A 202 -24.36 12.68 7.05
C GLY A 202 -24.02 11.65 5.96
N GLY A 203 -24.26 12.01 4.72
CA GLY A 203 -24.06 11.13 3.56
C GLY A 203 -22.60 10.76 3.30
N GLU A 204 -21.64 11.64 3.63
CA GLU A 204 -20.22 11.38 3.46
C GLU A 204 -19.73 10.29 4.44
N LEU A 205 -20.15 10.38 5.71
CA LEU A 205 -19.84 9.36 6.71
C LEU A 205 -20.40 7.99 6.28
N LYS A 206 -21.65 7.96 5.80
CA LYS A 206 -22.29 6.73 5.33
C LYS A 206 -21.49 6.11 4.18
N ARG A 207 -21.12 6.89 3.15
CA ARG A 207 -20.30 6.39 2.02
C ARG A 207 -18.96 5.84 2.51
N THR A 208 -18.30 6.53 3.43
CA THR A 208 -17.00 6.10 3.95
C THR A 208 -17.11 4.78 4.72
N ILE A 209 -18.17 4.58 5.50
CA ILE A 209 -18.43 3.31 6.20
C ILE A 209 -18.73 2.18 5.20
N GLU A 210 -19.54 2.44 4.16
CA GLU A 210 -19.82 1.42 3.13
C GLU A 210 -18.54 1.01 2.38
N MET A 211 -17.64 1.94 2.09
CA MET A 211 -16.34 1.60 1.50
C MET A 211 -15.49 0.71 2.42
N GLU A 212 -15.51 0.92 3.72
CA GLU A 212 -14.82 0.01 4.66
C GLU A 212 -15.49 -1.38 4.68
N VAL A 213 -16.82 -1.45 4.56
CA VAL A 213 -17.55 -2.73 4.41
C VAL A 213 -17.10 -3.44 3.13
N ASP A 214 -17.06 -2.75 2.00
CA ASP A 214 -16.65 -3.33 0.72
C ASP A 214 -15.18 -3.76 0.73
N LEU A 215 -14.34 -2.98 1.39
CA LEU A 215 -12.92 -3.30 1.56
C LEU A 215 -12.72 -4.59 2.37
N TRP A 216 -13.45 -4.77 3.47
CA TRP A 216 -13.43 -6.03 4.24
C TRP A 216 -14.01 -7.22 3.47
N ARG A 217 -14.95 -6.99 2.55
CA ARG A 217 -15.50 -8.05 1.68
C ARG A 217 -14.55 -8.45 0.56
N SER A 218 -13.79 -7.50 0.02
CA SER A 218 -12.85 -7.73 -1.09
C SER A 218 -11.49 -8.26 -0.64
N ASN A 219 -11.14 -8.11 0.64
CA ASN A 219 -9.87 -8.58 1.17
C ASN A 219 -10.04 -9.97 1.82
N ASP A 220 -9.09 -10.87 1.57
CA ASP A 220 -9.04 -12.18 2.23
C ASP A 220 -8.59 -12.01 3.70
N PRO A 221 -9.42 -12.37 4.69
CA PRO A 221 -9.09 -12.16 6.09
C PRO A 221 -7.87 -12.93 6.57
N ARG A 222 -7.64 -14.12 6.02
CA ARG A 222 -6.47 -14.94 6.35
C ARG A 222 -5.18 -14.26 5.87
N THR A 223 -5.19 -13.74 4.64
CA THR A 223 -4.09 -12.94 4.11
C THR A 223 -3.87 -11.67 4.92
N TYR A 224 -4.96 -10.96 5.27
CA TYR A 224 -4.89 -9.77 6.11
C TYR A 224 -4.17 -10.03 7.45
N MET A 225 -4.53 -11.11 8.14
CA MET A 225 -3.90 -11.46 9.43
C MET A 225 -2.45 -11.91 9.27
N ALA A 226 -2.16 -12.73 8.26
CA ALA A 226 -0.81 -13.19 7.97
C ALA A 226 0.15 -12.05 7.59
N THR A 227 -0.30 -11.12 6.75
CA THR A 227 0.49 -9.93 6.40
C THR A 227 0.63 -8.96 7.57
N GLY A 228 -0.39 -8.82 8.41
CA GLY A 228 -0.28 -8.09 9.68
C GLY A 228 0.81 -8.68 10.59
N HIS A 229 0.84 -10.01 10.74
CA HIS A 229 1.90 -10.69 11.49
C HIS A 229 3.27 -10.49 10.86
N MET A 230 3.38 -10.61 9.53
CA MET A 230 4.61 -10.36 8.78
C MET A 230 5.15 -8.94 9.04
N MET A 231 4.30 -7.92 9.01
CA MET A 231 4.71 -6.53 9.26
C MET A 231 5.30 -6.33 10.66
N ILE A 232 4.66 -6.86 11.70
CA ILE A 232 5.14 -6.67 13.08
C ILE A 232 6.34 -7.54 13.46
N THR A 233 6.74 -8.47 12.60
CA THR A 233 7.95 -9.30 12.76
C THR A 233 9.04 -8.94 11.77
N LEU A 234 8.87 -7.85 11.02
CA LEU A 234 9.72 -7.42 9.92
C LEU A 234 11.14 -7.05 10.35
N ASP A 235 12.12 -7.40 9.49
CA ASP A 235 13.52 -6.96 9.60
C ASP A 235 14.14 -6.89 8.20
N LEU A 236 13.87 -5.82 7.44
CA LEU A 236 14.45 -5.60 6.12
C LEU A 236 15.92 -5.17 6.15
N PRO A 237 16.40 -4.39 7.15
CA PRO A 237 17.82 -4.01 7.22
C PRO A 237 18.77 -5.21 7.22
N SER A 238 18.37 -6.33 7.83
CA SER A 238 19.18 -7.56 7.85
C SER A 238 19.28 -8.28 6.50
N LEU A 239 18.42 -7.92 5.53
CA LEU A 239 18.30 -8.61 4.23
C LEU A 239 19.13 -7.95 3.10
N GLY A 240 19.89 -6.88 3.41
CA GLY A 240 20.82 -6.25 2.49
C GLY A 240 20.42 -4.85 2.01
N HIS A 241 21.25 -4.30 1.12
CA HIS A 241 21.14 -2.94 0.63
C HIS A 241 20.45 -2.86 -0.73
N VAL A 242 19.95 -1.67 -1.06
CA VAL A 242 19.38 -1.32 -2.37
C VAL A 242 20.12 -0.10 -2.93
N GLY A 243 20.77 -0.27 -4.08
CA GLY A 243 21.56 0.76 -4.75
C GLY A 243 20.72 1.74 -5.57
N LEU A 244 19.63 2.25 -5.03
CA LEU A 244 18.74 3.22 -5.68
C LEU A 244 18.45 4.38 -4.73
N PRO A 245 18.19 5.60 -5.25
CA PRO A 245 17.68 6.70 -4.44
C PRO A 245 16.26 6.38 -3.93
N ILE A 246 16.04 6.66 -2.65
CA ILE A 246 14.70 6.63 -2.04
C ILE A 246 14.27 8.02 -1.58
N TYR A 247 13.06 8.40 -1.95
CA TYR A 247 12.39 9.62 -1.50
C TYR A 247 11.29 9.22 -0.52
N HIS A 248 11.60 9.31 0.78
CA HIS A 248 10.70 8.88 1.85
C HIS A 248 9.91 10.06 2.41
N ALA A 249 8.59 9.96 2.41
CA ALA A 249 7.66 10.89 3.03
C ALA A 249 7.13 10.32 4.35
N GLY A 250 7.61 10.86 5.46
CA GLY A 250 7.12 10.53 6.81
C GLY A 250 5.88 11.34 7.17
N VAL A 251 4.90 10.71 7.83
CA VAL A 251 3.68 11.36 8.30
C VAL A 251 3.92 11.99 9.67
N VAL A 252 3.76 13.32 9.80
CA VAL A 252 4.12 14.06 11.02
C VAL A 252 3.33 13.61 12.26
N GLY A 253 2.05 13.30 12.10
CA GLY A 253 1.16 12.83 13.18
C GLY A 253 0.97 11.31 13.21
N ASP A 254 1.95 10.55 12.75
CA ASP A 254 1.82 9.09 12.68
C ASP A 254 1.74 8.45 14.06
N HIS A 255 0.61 7.80 14.35
CA HIS A 255 0.40 7.06 15.60
C HIS A 255 0.88 5.61 15.54
N TYR A 256 1.19 5.11 14.34
CA TYR A 256 1.64 3.74 14.13
C TYR A 256 3.15 3.60 14.15
N PHE A 257 3.88 4.62 13.67
CA PHE A 257 5.31 4.54 13.45
C PHE A 257 6.10 5.69 14.11
N HIS A 258 7.30 5.35 14.57
CA HIS A 258 8.31 6.30 15.02
C HIS A 258 9.16 6.77 13.83
N ASN A 259 8.89 7.92 13.26
CA ASN A 259 9.56 8.45 12.06
C ASN A 259 11.08 8.43 12.15
N ILE A 260 11.67 8.70 13.33
CA ILE A 260 13.12 8.69 13.53
C ILE A 260 13.68 7.27 13.34
N LYS A 261 13.02 6.26 13.89
CA LYS A 261 13.45 4.85 13.72
C LYS A 261 13.28 4.39 12.28
N VAL A 262 12.15 4.75 11.65
CA VAL A 262 11.91 4.48 10.23
C VAL A 262 13.04 5.03 9.37
N GLU A 263 13.42 6.30 9.58
CA GLU A 263 14.53 6.92 8.86
C GLU A 263 15.85 6.17 9.09
N GLN A 264 16.17 5.85 10.35
CA GLN A 264 17.39 5.12 10.70
C GLN A 264 17.49 3.76 9.99
N HIS A 265 16.39 2.98 9.96
CA HIS A 265 16.38 1.69 9.31
C HIS A 265 16.36 1.79 7.78
N LEU A 266 15.64 2.76 7.20
CA LEU A 266 15.67 2.97 5.75
C LEU A 266 17.04 3.43 5.24
N ARG A 267 17.78 4.24 6.01
CA ARG A 267 19.16 4.63 5.70
C ARG A 267 20.15 3.45 5.75
N GLN A 268 19.86 2.41 6.51
CA GLN A 268 20.65 1.18 6.49
C GLN A 268 20.46 0.40 5.16
N ILE A 269 19.29 0.54 4.54
CA ILE A 269 18.96 -0.16 3.29
C ILE A 269 19.35 0.68 2.06
N TYR A 270 19.07 1.99 2.10
CA TYR A 270 19.25 2.92 0.99
C TYR A 270 20.29 3.99 1.34
N ALA A 271 21.46 3.93 0.70
CA ALA A 271 22.52 4.91 0.94
C ALA A 271 22.14 6.32 0.47
N ASP A 272 21.41 6.42 -0.66
CA ASP A 272 20.89 7.69 -1.19
C ASP A 272 19.45 7.90 -0.70
N PHE A 273 19.33 8.52 0.49
CA PHE A 273 18.08 8.70 1.19
C PHE A 273 17.68 10.18 1.30
N HIS A 274 16.49 10.50 0.76
CA HIS A 274 15.88 11.83 0.82
C HIS A 274 14.62 11.81 1.68
N TYR A 275 14.49 12.78 2.60
CA TYR A 275 13.36 12.85 3.53
C TYR A 275 12.43 14.01 3.21
N GLY A 276 11.12 13.75 3.17
CA GLY A 276 10.06 14.73 3.08
C GLY A 276 9.02 14.52 4.18
N LYS A 277 8.23 15.55 4.49
CA LYS A 277 7.19 15.50 5.53
C LYS A 277 5.79 15.62 4.93
N ILE A 278 4.90 14.75 5.35
CA ILE A 278 3.46 14.83 5.09
C ILE A 278 2.79 15.42 6.32
N LYS A 279 2.11 16.55 6.13
CA LYS A 279 1.30 17.20 7.18
C LYS A 279 -0.06 16.49 7.27
N SER A 280 -0.10 15.32 7.87
CA SER A 280 -1.34 14.58 8.16
C SER A 280 -1.36 14.15 9.61
N LEU A 281 -2.55 14.06 10.19
CA LEU A 281 -2.77 13.54 11.55
C LEU A 281 -2.99 12.03 11.57
N THR A 282 -3.07 11.39 10.40
CA THR A 282 -3.33 9.95 10.29
C THR A 282 -2.35 9.32 9.32
N HIS A 283 -1.88 8.12 9.65
CA HIS A 283 -0.99 7.33 8.80
C HIS A 283 -1.60 7.09 7.42
N ALA A 284 -2.86 6.67 7.38
CA ALA A 284 -3.58 6.42 6.14
C ALA A 284 -4.93 7.14 6.15
N PRO A 285 -5.27 7.90 5.10
CA PRO A 285 -6.61 8.41 4.93
C PRO A 285 -7.58 7.25 4.70
N SER A 286 -8.84 7.42 5.13
CA SER A 286 -9.88 6.44 4.85
C SER A 286 -10.14 6.27 3.35
N ILE A 287 -10.06 7.36 2.60
CA ILE A 287 -10.23 7.40 1.14
C ILE A 287 -9.36 8.53 0.58
N VAL A 288 -8.68 8.26 -0.52
CA VAL A 288 -8.06 9.28 -1.37
C VAL A 288 -8.82 9.26 -2.71
N ALA A 289 -9.95 9.97 -2.73
CA ALA A 289 -10.87 9.92 -3.87
C ALA A 289 -10.42 10.80 -5.03
N THR A 290 -9.74 11.91 -4.75
CA THR A 290 -9.34 12.89 -5.78
C THR A 290 -7.83 13.13 -5.78
N ALA A 291 -7.30 13.64 -6.90
CA ALA A 291 -5.90 14.01 -6.99
C ALA A 291 -5.54 15.18 -6.05
N GLU A 292 -6.51 16.04 -5.74
CA GLU A 292 -6.36 17.13 -4.76
C GLU A 292 -6.17 16.57 -3.35
N ASP A 293 -6.98 15.58 -2.94
CA ASP A 293 -6.81 14.88 -1.68
C ASP A 293 -5.44 14.18 -1.59
N ALA A 294 -4.99 13.63 -2.73
CA ALA A 294 -3.71 12.96 -2.84
C ALA A 294 -2.51 13.90 -2.74
N ALA A 295 -2.68 15.17 -3.14
CA ALA A 295 -1.58 16.15 -3.18
C ALA A 295 -0.94 16.39 -1.80
N MET A 296 -1.69 16.21 -0.71
CA MET A 296 -1.17 16.32 0.65
C MET A 296 -0.20 15.17 1.03
N PHE A 297 -0.28 14.01 0.34
CA PHE A 297 0.56 12.84 0.60
C PHE A 297 1.85 12.80 -0.24
N LEU A 298 2.02 13.72 -1.20
CA LEU A 298 3.22 13.85 -2.00
C LEU A 298 3.90 15.19 -1.72
N PRO A 299 5.03 15.22 -1.00
CA PRO A 299 5.82 16.43 -0.80
C PRO A 299 6.19 17.10 -2.12
N LYS A 300 6.20 18.45 -2.14
CA LYS A 300 6.49 19.23 -3.35
C LYS A 300 7.87 18.91 -3.94
N GLU A 301 8.81 18.54 -3.08
CA GLU A 301 10.16 18.11 -3.47
C GLU A 301 10.10 16.84 -4.33
N PHE A 302 9.29 15.86 -3.97
CA PHE A 302 9.13 14.61 -4.73
C PHE A 302 8.48 14.87 -6.09
N ILE A 303 7.48 15.76 -6.11
CA ILE A 303 6.87 16.21 -7.37
C ILE A 303 7.89 16.87 -8.28
N ARG A 304 8.79 17.73 -7.74
CA ARG A 304 9.86 18.35 -8.53
C ARG A 304 10.83 17.33 -9.12
N VAL A 305 11.20 16.31 -8.32
CA VAL A 305 12.07 15.23 -8.81
C VAL A 305 11.39 14.45 -9.91
N MET A 306 10.12 14.04 -9.71
CA MET A 306 9.35 13.36 -10.76
C MET A 306 9.24 14.18 -12.05
N LYS A 307 9.13 15.51 -11.97
CA LYS A 307 9.10 16.39 -13.15
C LYS A 307 10.46 16.45 -13.87
N LYS A 308 11.59 16.47 -13.13
CA LYS A 308 12.94 16.54 -13.72
C LYS A 308 13.35 15.25 -14.44
N LEU A 309 12.75 14.15 -14.08
CA LEU A 309 13.00 12.88 -14.73
C LEU A 309 12.21 12.75 -16.08
N GLY A 310 11.29 13.68 -16.39
CA GLY A 310 10.41 13.73 -17.57
C GLY A 310 10.95 14.49 -18.79
#